data_64f26a70204aeb67bc47d18d169faf23
#
_entry.id   64f26a70204aeb67bc47d18d169faf23
#
_cell.length_a   1.000
_cell.length_b   1.000
_cell.length_c   1.000
_cell.angle_alpha   90.00
_cell.angle_beta   90.00
_cell.angle_gamma   90.00
#
_symmetry.space_group_name_H-M   'P 1'
#
loop_
_entity.id
_entity.type
_entity.pdbx_description
1 polymer ?
#
loop_
_entity_poly.entity_id
_entity_poly.type
_entity_poly.pdbx_seq_one_letter_code
_entity_poly.pdbx_strand_id
1 'polypeptide(L)'
;MFAVVRTGGKQYRVAAGDKIAVEKLAGEAGDTITLGDILLAGEGGDLADVSKVTVSAEIIAQAKSEKVVVFKKRRRHNYRRKNGHRQQMTLLRITAVGAAEAKPAKKAAAKKTKTEAPAAEAAASAE
;
A
#
# COMPACT_ATOMS: atom_id res chain seq x y z
N MET A 1 -2.53 9.78 15.05
CA MET A 1 -3.82 9.43 14.42
C MET A 1 -3.76 8.01 13.89
N PHE A 2 -4.77 7.23 14.14
CA PHE A 2 -4.88 5.87 13.62
C PHE A 2 -6.16 5.71 12.81
N ALA A 3 -6.21 4.68 11.99
CA ALA A 3 -7.42 4.29 11.27
C ALA A 3 -7.53 2.78 11.22
N VAL A 4 -8.75 2.29 11.11
CA VAL A 4 -9.03 0.88 10.81
C VAL A 4 -9.53 0.81 9.38
N VAL A 5 -8.76 0.18 8.52
CA VAL A 5 -9.09 0.01 7.12
C VAL A 5 -9.48 -1.43 6.82
N ARG A 6 -10.40 -1.61 5.90
CA ARG A 6 -10.78 -2.93 5.42
C ARG A 6 -10.26 -3.10 4.00
N THR A 7 -9.47 -4.14 3.79
CA THR A 7 -8.98 -4.50 2.46
C THR A 7 -8.76 -6.01 2.37
N GLY A 8 -9.03 -6.59 1.22
CA GLY A 8 -8.88 -8.02 1.02
C GLY A 8 -9.72 -8.90 1.95
N GLY A 9 -10.86 -8.40 2.44
CA GLY A 9 -11.71 -9.10 3.39
C GLY A 9 -11.21 -9.09 4.83
N LYS A 10 -10.16 -8.34 5.13
CA LYS A 10 -9.57 -8.23 6.46
C LYS A 10 -9.53 -6.78 6.91
N GLN A 11 -9.47 -6.59 8.22
CA GLN A 11 -9.36 -5.28 8.84
C GLN A 11 -7.97 -5.09 9.42
N TYR A 12 -7.40 -3.91 9.21
CA TYR A 12 -6.08 -3.56 9.70
C TYR A 12 -6.15 -2.24 10.45
N ARG A 13 -5.55 -2.21 11.63
CA ARG A 13 -5.31 -0.96 12.34
C ARG A 13 -3.98 -0.38 11.86
N VAL A 14 -4.02 0.84 11.35
CA VAL A 14 -2.84 1.47 10.75
C VAL A 14 -2.63 2.87 11.31
N ALA A 15 -1.37 3.26 11.37
CA ALA A 15 -0.94 4.61 11.67
C ALA A 15 0.12 5.04 10.65
N ALA A 16 0.42 6.32 10.59
CA ALA A 16 1.45 6.82 9.68
C ALA A 16 2.81 6.17 9.97
N GLY A 17 3.48 5.69 8.94
CA GLY A 17 4.77 5.01 9.05
C GLY A 17 4.69 3.49 9.23
N ASP A 18 3.51 2.94 9.45
CA ASP A 18 3.36 1.49 9.62
C ASP A 18 3.57 0.74 8.30
N LYS A 19 4.09 -0.45 8.43
CA LYS A 19 4.22 -1.40 7.31
C LYS A 19 3.24 -2.56 7.53
N ILE A 20 2.45 -2.84 6.52
CA ILE A 20 1.47 -3.93 6.57
C ILE A 20 1.58 -4.79 5.33
N ALA A 21 1.20 -6.05 5.47
CA ALA A 21 1.05 -6.97 4.36
C ALA A 21 -0.44 -7.22 4.14
N VAL A 22 -0.92 -6.90 2.95
CA VAL A 22 -2.33 -7.07 2.58
C VAL A 22 -2.44 -8.03 1.41
N GLU A 23 -3.65 -8.48 1.12
CA GLU A 23 -3.89 -9.27 -0.07
C GLU A 23 -3.53 -8.46 -1.34
N LYS A 24 -3.21 -9.14 -2.40
CA LYS A 24 -2.69 -8.54 -3.63
C LYS A 24 -3.54 -7.36 -4.11
N LEU A 25 -2.90 -6.24 -4.28
CA LEU A 25 -3.48 -5.03 -4.89
C LEU A 25 -2.76 -4.73 -6.21
N ALA A 26 -3.47 -4.07 -7.12
CA ALA A 26 -2.88 -3.64 -8.37
C ALA A 26 -1.87 -2.51 -8.13
N GLY A 27 -0.76 -2.55 -8.84
CA GLY A 27 0.29 -1.55 -8.77
C GLY A 27 1.68 -2.15 -8.67
N GLU A 28 2.67 -1.31 -8.81
CA GLU A 28 4.08 -1.69 -8.74
C GLU A 28 4.75 -1.05 -7.53
N ALA A 29 5.94 -1.52 -7.19
CA ALA A 29 6.73 -0.94 -6.11
C ALA A 29 6.98 0.57 -6.36
N GLY A 30 6.72 1.38 -5.35
CA GLY A 30 6.83 2.83 -5.42
C GLY A 30 5.54 3.56 -5.76
N ASP A 31 4.49 2.85 -6.17
CA ASP A 31 3.20 3.46 -6.45
C ASP A 31 2.50 3.86 -5.16
N THR A 32 1.81 5.00 -5.21
CA THR A 32 0.99 5.47 -4.10
C THR A 32 -0.46 5.10 -4.35
N ILE A 33 -1.06 4.45 -3.39
CA ILE A 33 -2.46 4.06 -3.44
C ILE A 33 -3.23 4.68 -2.27
N THR A 34 -4.52 4.85 -2.47
CA THR A 34 -5.41 5.35 -1.43
C THR A 34 -6.34 4.23 -0.99
N LEU A 35 -6.38 3.99 0.31
CA LEU A 35 -7.30 3.04 0.92
C LEU A 35 -8.55 3.80 1.36
N GLY A 36 -9.66 3.55 0.68
CA GLY A 36 -10.89 4.31 0.88
C GLY A 36 -11.90 3.66 1.81
N ASP A 37 -11.75 2.38 2.10
CA ASP A 37 -12.71 1.66 2.94
C ASP A 37 -12.28 1.71 4.41
N ILE A 38 -12.57 2.85 5.04
CA ILE A 38 -12.19 3.13 6.42
C ILE A 38 -13.39 2.89 7.32
N LEU A 39 -13.21 2.07 8.34
CA LEU A 39 -14.26 1.71 9.29
C LEU A 39 -14.24 2.57 10.54
N LEU A 40 -13.07 2.99 10.96
CA LEU A 40 -12.87 3.78 12.17
C LEU A 40 -11.63 4.64 12.00
N ALA A 41 -11.67 5.85 12.51
CA ALA A 41 -10.50 6.71 12.57
C ALA A 41 -10.55 7.55 13.84
N GLY A 42 -9.40 7.89 14.36
CA GLY A 42 -9.34 8.70 15.57
C GLY A 42 -7.93 9.03 16.00
N GLU A 43 -7.84 9.85 17.02
CA GLU A 43 -6.60 10.23 17.66
C GLU A 43 -6.80 10.24 19.17
N GLY A 44 -5.94 9.51 19.87
CA GLY A 44 -6.10 9.34 21.31
C GLY A 44 -7.42 8.64 21.67
N GLY A 45 -8.25 9.29 22.43
CA GLY A 45 -9.58 8.78 22.81
C GLY A 45 -10.72 9.30 21.96
N ASP A 46 -10.45 10.19 21.01
CA ASP A 46 -11.47 10.84 20.20
C ASP A 46 -11.62 10.17 18.83
N LEU A 47 -12.87 10.02 18.38
CA LEU A 47 -13.18 9.46 17.08
C LEU A 47 -13.38 10.58 16.05
N ALA A 48 -12.77 10.40 14.89
CA ALA A 48 -12.94 11.31 13.76
C ALA A 48 -14.05 10.81 12.82
N ASP A 49 -14.59 11.74 12.03
CA ASP A 49 -15.57 11.40 11.01
C ASP A 49 -14.90 10.62 9.87
N VAL A 50 -15.31 9.37 9.72
CA VAL A 50 -14.75 8.43 8.75
C VAL A 50 -14.88 8.93 7.31
N SER A 51 -15.92 9.68 7.01
CA SER A 51 -16.17 10.19 5.64
C SER A 51 -15.11 11.19 5.17
N LYS A 52 -14.43 11.82 6.09
CA LYS A 52 -13.41 12.84 5.80
C LYS A 52 -11.98 12.31 5.89
N VAL A 53 -11.81 11.06 6.25
CA VAL A 53 -10.48 10.46 6.46
C VAL A 53 -10.14 9.57 5.28
N THR A 54 -8.93 9.71 4.79
CA THR A 54 -8.35 8.81 3.80
C THR A 54 -7.00 8.31 4.30
N VAL A 55 -6.63 7.13 3.85
CA VAL A 55 -5.34 6.53 4.18
C VAL A 55 -4.54 6.39 2.89
N SER A 56 -3.40 7.03 2.85
CA SER A 56 -2.47 6.92 1.73
C SER A 56 -1.36 5.95 2.08
N ALA A 57 -1.05 5.07 1.16
CA ALA A 57 -0.02 4.07 1.32
C ALA A 57 0.85 3.98 0.07
N GLU A 58 2.11 3.69 0.26
CA GLU A 58 3.06 3.40 -0.80
C GLU A 58 3.29 1.90 -0.88
N ILE A 59 3.27 1.35 -2.08
CA ILE A 59 3.58 -0.06 -2.31
C ILE A 59 5.09 -0.26 -2.18
N ILE A 60 5.51 -1.06 -1.21
CA ILE A 60 6.92 -1.41 -1.04
C ILE A 60 7.31 -2.47 -2.06
N ALA A 61 6.53 -3.53 -2.15
CA ALA A 61 6.79 -4.64 -3.06
C ALA A 61 5.56 -5.54 -3.21
N GLN A 62 5.52 -6.25 -4.31
CA GLN A 62 4.62 -7.38 -4.50
C GLN A 62 5.37 -8.65 -4.09
N ALA A 63 4.91 -9.33 -3.07
CA ALA A 63 5.59 -10.48 -2.49
C ALA A 63 4.65 -11.67 -2.34
N LYS A 64 5.22 -12.79 -1.96
CA LYS A 64 4.48 -14.00 -1.61
C LYS A 64 4.70 -14.29 -0.13
N SER A 65 3.68 -14.79 0.53
CA SER A 65 3.76 -15.23 1.92
C SER A 65 4.59 -16.52 2.03
N GLU A 66 4.78 -16.98 3.25
CA GLU A 66 5.41 -18.27 3.49
C GLU A 66 4.61 -19.40 2.85
N LYS A 67 5.33 -20.43 2.43
CA LYS A 67 4.69 -21.61 1.84
C LYS A 67 3.93 -22.38 2.91
N VAL A 68 2.65 -22.55 2.67
CA VAL A 68 1.79 -23.41 3.49
C VAL A 68 1.70 -24.76 2.79
N VAL A 69 2.18 -25.79 3.45
CA VAL A 69 2.13 -27.17 2.93
C VAL A 69 0.87 -27.83 3.45
N VAL A 70 0.00 -28.21 2.53
CA VAL A 70 -1.22 -28.94 2.84
C VAL A 70 -0.98 -30.41 2.48
N PHE A 71 -0.91 -31.25 3.50
CA PHE A 71 -0.75 -32.70 3.32
C PHE A 71 -2.05 -33.38 3.70
N LYS A 72 -2.61 -34.13 2.75
CA LYS A 72 -3.84 -34.87 2.93
C LYS A 72 -3.56 -36.36 2.84
N LYS A 73 -4.00 -37.12 3.82
CA LYS A 73 -3.89 -38.56 3.87
C LYS A 73 -5.17 -39.18 4.40
N ARG A 74 -5.58 -40.29 3.82
CA ARG A 74 -6.67 -41.09 4.34
C ARG A 74 -6.14 -42.38 4.96
N ARG A 75 -6.69 -42.73 6.11
CA ARG A 75 -6.36 -43.95 6.82
C ARG A 75 -6.80 -45.17 5.98
N ARG A 76 -5.94 -46.20 5.88
CA ARG A 76 -6.18 -47.43 5.17
C ARG A 76 -6.43 -47.28 3.66
N HIS A 77 -6.04 -46.17 3.09
CA HIS A 77 -6.12 -45.90 1.65
C HIS A 77 -4.77 -45.43 1.15
N ASN A 78 -4.50 -45.66 -0.12
CA ASN A 78 -3.30 -45.15 -0.77
C ASN A 78 -3.39 -43.66 -1.11
N TYR A 79 -4.39 -42.97 -0.59
CA TYR A 79 -4.62 -41.59 -0.84
C TYR A 79 -3.61 -40.74 -0.05
N ARG A 80 -2.75 -40.04 -0.78
CA ARG A 80 -1.80 -39.05 -0.24
C ARG A 80 -1.73 -37.90 -1.23
N ARG A 81 -1.90 -36.70 -0.73
CA ARG A 81 -1.74 -35.50 -1.56
C ARG A 81 -1.00 -34.45 -0.76
N LYS A 82 -0.01 -33.84 -1.40
CA LYS A 82 0.78 -32.77 -0.81
C LYS A 82 0.73 -31.59 -1.75
N ASN A 83 0.16 -30.50 -1.30
CA ASN A 83 0.07 -29.26 -2.04
C ASN A 83 0.75 -28.15 -1.26
N GLY A 84 1.52 -27.29 -1.95
CA GLY A 84 2.10 -26.10 -1.37
C GLY A 84 1.35 -24.89 -1.88
N HIS A 85 1.06 -23.96 -0.98
CA HIS A 85 0.42 -22.69 -1.33
C HIS A 85 1.22 -21.52 -0.79
N ARG A 86 1.45 -20.53 -1.65
CA ARG A 86 2.01 -19.25 -1.26
C ARG A 86 1.05 -18.15 -1.72
N GLN A 87 0.44 -17.49 -0.77
CA GLN A 87 -0.49 -16.40 -1.05
C GLN A 87 0.28 -15.19 -1.58
N GLN A 88 -0.20 -14.61 -2.66
CA GLN A 88 0.34 -13.37 -3.18
C GLN A 88 -0.14 -12.21 -2.31
N MET A 89 0.78 -11.38 -1.91
CA MET A 89 0.51 -10.26 -1.00
C MET A 89 1.21 -9.00 -1.48
N THR A 90 0.69 -7.87 -1.08
CA THR A 90 1.30 -6.57 -1.33
C THR A 90 1.78 -6.00 -0.01
N LEU A 91 3.05 -5.62 0.04
CA LEU A 91 3.62 -4.92 1.18
C LEU A 91 3.40 -3.43 1.01
N LEU A 92 2.76 -2.82 2.00
CA LEU A 92 2.44 -1.41 1.99
C LEU A 92 3.14 -0.70 3.15
N ARG A 93 3.54 0.54 2.89
CA ARG A 93 3.92 1.49 3.93
C ARG A 93 2.85 2.56 3.99
N ILE A 94 2.28 2.77 5.15
CA ILE A 94 1.31 3.84 5.36
C ILE A 94 2.05 5.17 5.41
N THR A 95 1.76 6.05 4.49
CA THR A 95 2.42 7.36 4.42
C THR A 95 1.66 8.43 5.17
N ALA A 96 0.34 8.40 5.11
CA ALA A 96 -0.48 9.38 5.81
C ALA A 96 -1.83 8.80 6.18
N VAL A 97 -2.34 9.22 7.33
CA VAL A 97 -3.68 8.93 7.80
C VAL A 97 -4.33 10.27 8.13
N GLY A 98 -5.45 10.59 7.50
CA GLY A 98 -6.16 11.83 7.73
C GLY A 98 -6.76 12.42 6.49
N ALA A 99 -6.89 13.74 6.44
CA ALA A 99 -7.46 14.43 5.29
C ALA A 99 -6.60 14.21 4.04
N ALA A 100 -7.27 13.94 2.93
CA ALA A 100 -6.63 13.66 1.66
C ALA A 100 -6.01 14.93 1.08
N GLU A 101 -4.83 15.29 1.51
CA GLU A 101 -4.13 16.41 0.89
C GLU A 101 -2.94 15.97 0.06
N ALA A 102 -3.13 16.10 -1.20
CA ALA A 102 -2.27 16.55 -2.29
C ALA A 102 -0.82 16.06 -2.31
N LYS A 103 -0.57 14.79 -2.10
CA LYS A 103 0.76 14.26 -2.38
C LYS A 103 1.09 14.00 -3.86
N PRO A 104 0.12 13.83 -4.76
CA PRO A 104 0.47 13.73 -6.19
C PRO A 104 1.08 14.99 -6.80
N ALA A 105 0.78 16.15 -6.24
CA ALA A 105 1.29 17.41 -6.73
C ALA A 105 2.82 17.57 -6.59
N LYS A 106 3.43 16.98 -5.57
CA LYS A 106 4.88 17.04 -5.35
C LYS A 106 5.69 16.31 -6.41
N LYS A 107 5.21 15.18 -6.88
CA LYS A 107 5.88 14.43 -7.96
C LYS A 107 5.85 15.17 -9.29
N ALA A 108 4.74 15.83 -9.58
CA ALA A 108 4.61 16.61 -10.80
C ALA A 108 5.50 17.86 -10.80
N ALA A 109 5.63 18.51 -9.67
CA ALA A 109 6.50 19.67 -9.52
C ALA A 109 7.98 19.35 -9.68
N ALA A 110 8.42 18.24 -9.10
CA ALA A 110 9.81 17.79 -9.24
C ALA A 110 10.17 17.43 -10.68
N LYS A 111 9.22 16.89 -11.42
CA LYS A 111 9.42 16.54 -12.82
C LYS A 111 9.50 17.77 -13.72
N LYS A 112 8.74 18.80 -13.44
CA LYS A 112 8.79 20.07 -14.18
C LYS A 112 10.13 20.80 -13.98
N THR A 113 10.61 20.84 -12.78
CA THR A 113 11.88 21.53 -12.47
C THR A 113 13.06 20.87 -13.21
N LYS A 114 13.04 19.57 -13.33
CA LYS A 114 14.08 18.83 -14.01
C LYS A 114 14.09 19.05 -15.52
N THR A 115 12.96 19.38 -16.10
CA THR A 115 12.86 19.59 -17.55
C THR A 115 13.21 21.02 -17.95
N GLU A 116 13.02 21.98 -17.08
CA GLU A 116 13.31 23.38 -17.37
C GLU A 116 14.80 23.72 -17.31
N ALA A 117 15.53 23.09 -16.42
CA ALA A 117 16.96 23.36 -16.23
C ALA A 117 17.81 23.14 -17.51
N PRO A 118 17.64 22.09 -18.29
CA PRO A 118 18.40 21.92 -19.54
C PRO A 118 18.06 22.95 -20.60
N ALA A 119 16.84 23.43 -20.65
CA ALA A 119 16.43 24.43 -21.63
C ALA A 119 17.05 25.81 -21.37
N ALA A 120 17.22 26.17 -20.13
CA ALA A 120 17.87 27.42 -19.74
C ALA A 120 19.36 27.41 -20.07
N GLU A 121 20.04 26.31 -19.92
CA GLU A 121 21.43 26.17 -20.29
C GLU A 121 21.65 26.28 -21.80
N ALA A 122 20.78 25.68 -22.59
CA ALA A 122 20.87 25.75 -24.04
C ALA A 122 20.71 27.19 -24.56
N ALA A 123 19.87 27.98 -23.94
CA ALA A 123 19.67 29.38 -24.31
C ALA A 123 20.90 30.25 -23.98
N ALA A 124 21.56 29.95 -22.89
CA ALA A 124 22.78 30.70 -22.46
C ALA A 124 23.98 30.42 -23.36
N SER A 125 24.05 29.25 -23.95
CA SER A 125 25.17 28.86 -24.81
C SER A 125 25.08 29.37 -26.27
N ALA A 126 23.97 29.98 -26.65
CA ALA A 126 23.74 30.46 -28.00
C ALA A 126 24.40 31.84 -28.29
N GLU A 127 24.98 32.48 -27.31
CA GLU A 127 25.71 33.72 -27.47
C GLU A 127 27.22 33.50 -27.69
#